data_adeece6ee854cab083d54ba45964e504
#
_entry.id   adeece6ee854cab083d54ba45964e504
#
_cell.length_a   1.000
_cell.length_b   1.000
_cell.length_c   1.000
_cell.angle_alpha   90.00
_cell.angle_beta   90.00
_cell.angle_gamma   90.00
#
_symmetry.space_group_name_H-M   'P 1'
#
loop_
_entity.id
_entity.type
_entity.pdbx_description
1 polymer ?
#
loop_
_entity_poly.entity_id
_entity_poly.type
_entity_poly.pdbx_seq_one_letter_code
_entity_poly.pdbx_strand_id
1 'polypeptide(L)'
;MMPGLTRRYLVTAVVVMAVAFGGAMSTATAEDVTLTVWSHEADELGKVAFRELAARNLEKSHPGLHVKITWYEKNPLIAALKTALPAGQGPDAFYVEPDQTEYITSGYVIPLDTLVNWTTIHDWARKVWMVDGKTYGLPQEGYTNEIYYNKSLLKKFGFSLPANAQFTQSEFLGLVTKARAGGVTPIAQGVGDRPFPGAYILAEALLRKLGPDDYRSLFTGKLSFQDARVVAVFNWVKTLVDAGAYPKNFMTLKLGESHYYFYRKPGALMLPMGSWYTGRAFVPEDKGGQPMDFPLGIMQFPAMDGAACNECKTAGIGASFAINAASKHKELAAEFLNAMSTPEMGKRWIETIYLQTAVKVEVKEFSGPYASYFKELLERQKGVKYFIGMPRNLITGQCKDTFGEVMNSGFPGGLLPVDRAIQMMNQACYKG
;
A
#
# COMPACT_ATOMS: atom_id res chain seq x y z
N MET A 1 21.13 -42.36 109.80
CA MET A 1 21.00 -40.95 110.09
C MET A 1 21.89 -40.24 109.12
N MET A 2 21.36 -39.40 108.39
CA MET A 2 21.95 -38.50 107.39
C MET A 2 22.35 -39.11 106.06
N PRO A 3 22.09 -38.36 105.06
CA PRO A 3 21.72 -38.84 103.74
C PRO A 3 22.82 -38.61 102.69
N GLY A 4 22.71 -39.41 101.69
CA GLY A 4 23.61 -39.43 100.56
C GLY A 4 23.37 -38.35 99.55
N LEU A 5 24.47 -37.70 99.13
CA LEU A 5 24.51 -36.74 98.02
C LEU A 5 24.53 -37.47 96.69
N THR A 6 23.52 -37.23 95.90
CA THR A 6 23.49 -37.67 94.52
C THR A 6 23.94 -36.51 93.62
N ARG A 7 25.04 -36.71 92.90
CA ARG A 7 25.58 -35.83 91.89
C ARG A 7 24.70 -35.89 90.61
N ARG A 8 24.11 -34.79 90.20
CA ARG A 8 23.46 -34.65 88.90
C ARG A 8 24.48 -34.14 87.87
N TYR A 9 24.68 -34.89 86.82
CA TYR A 9 25.41 -34.44 85.62
C TYR A 9 24.46 -33.62 84.74
N LEU A 10 24.86 -32.36 84.42
CA LEU A 10 24.20 -31.50 83.41
C LEU A 10 24.76 -31.91 82.05
N VAL A 11 23.92 -32.47 81.20
CA VAL A 11 24.24 -32.69 79.80
C VAL A 11 23.73 -31.43 79.05
N THR A 12 24.69 -30.64 78.58
CA THR A 12 24.38 -29.48 77.75
C THR A 12 24.14 -29.95 76.30
N ALA A 13 22.88 -29.96 75.86
CA ALA A 13 22.52 -30.26 74.50
C ALA A 13 22.76 -28.98 73.67
N VAL A 14 23.73 -28.95 72.72
CA VAL A 14 23.93 -27.94 71.73
C VAL A 14 22.95 -28.21 70.63
N VAL A 15 21.90 -27.37 70.50
CA VAL A 15 20.97 -27.35 69.34
C VAL A 15 21.62 -26.52 68.23
N VAL A 16 22.11 -27.18 67.16
CA VAL A 16 22.53 -26.53 65.93
C VAL A 16 21.28 -26.20 65.12
N MET A 17 20.87 -24.92 65.11
CA MET A 17 19.82 -24.43 64.25
C MET A 17 20.42 -24.27 62.87
N ALA A 18 20.14 -25.19 61.94
CA ALA A 18 20.40 -25.02 60.49
C ALA A 18 19.35 -24.05 59.93
N VAL A 19 19.74 -22.77 59.69
CA VAL A 19 18.94 -21.81 58.97
C VAL A 19 19.05 -22.17 57.50
N ALA A 20 18.04 -22.89 56.96
CA ALA A 20 17.85 -23.10 55.55
C ALA A 20 17.41 -21.74 54.91
N PHE A 21 18.33 -21.00 54.30
CA PHE A 21 18.00 -19.94 53.34
C PHE A 21 17.35 -20.59 52.10
N GLY A 22 16.07 -20.82 52.16
CA GLY A 22 15.23 -21.09 51.02
C GLY A 22 15.11 -19.77 50.24
N GLY A 23 16.02 -19.51 49.30
CA GLY A 23 15.84 -18.44 48.31
C GLY A 23 14.61 -18.81 47.47
N ALA A 24 13.45 -18.23 47.81
CA ALA A 24 12.34 -18.16 46.86
C ALA A 24 12.83 -17.36 45.67
N MET A 25 13.23 -18.07 44.60
CA MET A 25 13.28 -17.44 43.30
C MET A 25 11.85 -16.97 42.98
N SER A 26 11.58 -15.71 43.25
CA SER A 26 10.41 -15.03 42.77
C SER A 26 10.55 -15.08 41.23
N THR A 27 9.85 -16.02 40.62
CA THR A 27 9.58 -15.91 39.17
C THR A 27 8.76 -14.64 39.02
N ALA A 28 9.42 -13.54 38.67
CA ALA A 28 8.74 -12.36 38.23
C ALA A 28 7.88 -12.84 37.01
N THR A 29 6.57 -12.98 37.25
CA THR A 29 5.63 -13.11 36.14
C THR A 29 5.81 -11.86 35.29
N ALA A 30 6.24 -12.03 34.05
CA ALA A 30 6.29 -10.93 33.11
C ALA A 30 4.89 -10.27 33.13
N GLU A 31 4.84 -8.98 33.38
CA GLU A 31 3.59 -8.24 33.33
C GLU A 31 3.00 -8.38 31.94
N ASP A 32 1.74 -8.77 31.82
CA ASP A 32 1.07 -8.92 30.53
C ASP A 32 0.98 -7.55 29.84
N VAL A 33 1.70 -7.40 28.73
CA VAL A 33 1.74 -6.18 27.92
C VAL A 33 0.95 -6.38 26.65
N THR A 34 0.05 -5.47 26.33
CA THR A 34 -0.68 -5.47 25.05
C THR A 34 -0.13 -4.38 24.14
N LEU A 35 0.52 -4.79 23.05
CA LEU A 35 0.90 -3.89 21.95
C LEU A 35 -0.28 -3.76 21.00
N THR A 36 -0.76 -2.54 20.78
CA THR A 36 -1.90 -2.25 19.92
C THR A 36 -1.46 -1.75 18.53
N VAL A 37 -2.01 -2.35 17.50
CA VAL A 37 -1.72 -2.00 16.09
C VAL A 37 -3.03 -1.77 15.35
N TRP A 38 -3.15 -0.61 14.68
CA TRP A 38 -4.28 -0.37 13.78
C TRP A 38 -3.83 -0.50 12.33
N SER A 39 -4.53 -1.32 11.57
CA SER A 39 -4.22 -1.58 10.17
C SER A 39 -5.47 -1.48 9.30
N HIS A 40 -5.22 -1.15 8.06
CA HIS A 40 -6.16 -1.29 6.96
C HIS A 40 -5.93 -2.65 6.26
N GLU A 41 -6.66 -2.96 5.18
CA GLU A 41 -6.45 -4.16 4.32
C GLU A 41 -7.05 -5.46 4.90
N ALA A 42 -8.14 -5.34 5.69
CA ALA A 42 -8.89 -6.50 6.20
C ALA A 42 -9.37 -7.46 5.09
N ASP A 43 -9.57 -6.93 3.89
CA ASP A 43 -10.00 -7.67 2.69
C ASP A 43 -8.82 -8.26 1.86
N GLU A 44 -7.57 -8.04 2.30
CA GLU A 44 -6.36 -8.55 1.66
C GLU A 44 -5.75 -9.68 2.49
N LEU A 45 -6.39 -10.85 2.47
CA LEU A 45 -6.12 -11.96 3.39
C LEU A 45 -4.65 -12.39 3.47
N GLY A 46 -3.88 -12.29 2.37
CA GLY A 46 -2.44 -12.56 2.37
C GLY A 46 -1.67 -11.58 3.24
N LYS A 47 -2.04 -10.30 3.21
CA LYS A 47 -1.43 -9.26 4.04
C LYS A 47 -1.85 -9.38 5.51
N VAL A 48 -3.12 -9.75 5.76
CA VAL A 48 -3.59 -10.08 7.13
C VAL A 48 -2.73 -11.19 7.72
N ALA A 49 -2.64 -12.34 7.05
CA ALA A 49 -1.87 -13.50 7.50
C ALA A 49 -0.38 -13.16 7.71
N PHE A 50 0.19 -12.30 6.88
CA PHE A 50 1.57 -11.84 7.01
C PHE A 50 1.79 -11.03 8.31
N ARG A 51 0.92 -10.06 8.60
CA ARG A 51 1.06 -9.23 9.81
C ARG A 51 0.79 -10.00 11.09
N GLU A 52 -0.19 -10.90 11.06
CA GLU A 52 -0.45 -11.81 12.17
C GLU A 52 0.73 -12.77 12.42
N LEU A 53 1.42 -13.20 11.36
CA LEU A 53 2.63 -14.00 11.53
C LEU A 53 3.75 -13.21 12.21
N ALA A 54 3.96 -11.94 11.80
CA ALA A 54 4.93 -11.07 12.46
C ALA A 54 4.59 -10.85 13.94
N ALA A 55 3.30 -10.65 14.25
CA ALA A 55 2.81 -10.54 15.63
C ALA A 55 3.13 -11.80 16.45
N ARG A 56 2.76 -12.99 15.94
CA ARG A 56 3.06 -14.27 16.60
C ARG A 56 4.57 -14.53 16.77
N ASN A 57 5.38 -14.08 15.83
CA ASN A 57 6.84 -14.22 15.95
C ASN A 57 7.39 -13.34 17.07
N LEU A 58 6.88 -12.12 17.21
CA LEU A 58 7.26 -11.22 18.29
C LEU A 58 6.80 -11.74 19.64
N GLU A 59 5.55 -12.20 19.77
CA GLU A 59 5.00 -12.78 21.00
C GLU A 59 5.83 -13.99 21.50
N LYS A 60 6.32 -14.83 20.58
CA LYS A 60 7.17 -15.98 20.93
C LYS A 60 8.50 -15.56 21.57
N SER A 61 9.05 -14.43 21.19
CA SER A 61 10.31 -13.90 21.73
C SER A 61 10.12 -13.09 23.01
N HIS A 62 8.87 -12.71 23.35
CA HIS A 62 8.51 -11.87 24.48
C HIS A 62 7.39 -12.51 25.30
N PRO A 63 7.69 -13.41 26.26
CA PRO A 63 6.68 -13.99 27.14
C PRO A 63 5.88 -12.90 27.88
N GLY A 64 4.55 -13.00 27.86
CA GLY A 64 3.63 -12.00 28.40
C GLY A 64 3.26 -10.86 27.44
N LEU A 65 3.83 -10.82 26.22
CA LEU A 65 3.42 -9.88 25.20
C LEU A 65 2.23 -10.42 24.39
N HIS A 66 1.23 -9.56 24.18
CA HIS A 66 0.10 -9.78 23.28
C HIS A 66 0.03 -8.67 22.23
N VAL A 67 0.08 -9.02 20.94
CA VAL A 67 -0.06 -8.05 19.84
C VAL A 67 -1.48 -8.06 19.33
N LYS A 68 -2.23 -6.98 19.59
CA LYS A 68 -3.61 -6.81 19.17
C LYS A 68 -3.67 -5.95 17.89
N ILE A 69 -3.94 -6.60 16.75
CA ILE A 69 -4.16 -5.88 15.49
C ILE A 69 -5.66 -5.61 15.32
N THR A 70 -6.03 -4.35 15.18
CA THR A 70 -7.41 -3.94 14.83
C THR A 70 -7.45 -3.59 13.35
N TRP A 71 -8.34 -4.24 12.64
CA TRP A 71 -8.51 -4.09 11.19
C TRP A 71 -9.64 -3.12 10.86
N TYR A 72 -9.36 -2.19 9.98
CA TYR A 72 -10.31 -1.18 9.52
C TYR A 72 -10.45 -1.22 7.99
N GLU A 73 -11.55 -0.67 7.50
CA GLU A 73 -11.55 -0.12 6.15
C GLU A 73 -10.72 1.17 6.12
N LYS A 74 -10.23 1.58 4.94
CA LYS A 74 -9.26 2.68 4.82
C LYS A 74 -9.77 4.02 5.36
N ASN A 75 -10.95 4.47 4.93
CA ASN A 75 -11.50 5.75 5.36
C ASN A 75 -11.87 5.78 6.85
N PRO A 76 -12.50 4.72 7.43
CA PRO A 76 -12.67 4.58 8.87
C PRO A 76 -11.35 4.62 9.65
N LEU A 77 -10.27 3.98 9.17
CA LEU A 77 -8.96 4.08 9.82
C LEU A 77 -8.46 5.52 9.88
N ILE A 78 -8.50 6.22 8.74
CA ILE A 78 -8.07 7.61 8.66
C ILE A 78 -8.88 8.50 9.61
N ALA A 79 -10.20 8.32 9.66
CA ALA A 79 -11.08 9.07 10.56
C ALA A 79 -10.78 8.78 12.03
N ALA A 80 -10.57 7.51 12.39
CA ALA A 80 -10.21 7.10 13.75
C ALA A 80 -8.86 7.69 14.19
N LEU A 81 -7.84 7.65 13.33
CA LEU A 81 -6.53 8.24 13.61
C LEU A 81 -6.59 9.77 13.77
N LYS A 82 -7.35 10.47 12.90
CA LYS A 82 -7.55 11.92 13.00
C LYS A 82 -8.21 12.36 14.32
N THR A 83 -8.96 11.48 14.96
CA THR A 83 -9.57 11.74 16.26
C THR A 83 -8.66 11.34 17.42
N ALA A 84 -8.05 10.16 17.34
CA ALA A 84 -7.30 9.57 18.45
C ALA A 84 -5.93 10.22 18.65
N LEU A 85 -5.17 10.50 17.58
CA LEU A 85 -3.81 11.01 17.69
C LEU A 85 -3.75 12.41 18.35
N PRO A 86 -4.58 13.42 17.98
CA PRO A 86 -4.61 14.70 18.66
C PRO A 86 -5.01 14.61 20.13
N ALA A 87 -5.79 13.61 20.51
CA ALA A 87 -6.19 13.35 21.90
C ALA A 87 -5.09 12.65 22.73
N GLY A 88 -3.91 12.39 22.16
CA GLY A 88 -2.85 11.60 22.80
C GLY A 88 -3.24 10.13 23.03
N GLN A 89 -4.19 9.64 22.26
CA GLN A 89 -4.73 8.29 22.30
C GLN A 89 -4.42 7.56 20.98
N GLY A 90 -4.91 6.36 20.86
CA GLY A 90 -4.73 5.57 19.65
C GLY A 90 -3.79 4.38 19.84
N PRO A 91 -3.46 3.66 18.76
CA PRO A 91 -2.60 2.49 18.83
C PRO A 91 -1.13 2.86 19.05
N ASP A 92 -0.31 1.86 19.44
CA ASP A 92 1.13 2.02 19.55
C ASP A 92 1.80 2.16 18.17
N ALA A 93 1.36 1.34 17.20
CA ALA A 93 1.75 1.45 15.80
C ALA A 93 0.53 1.46 14.88
N PHE A 94 0.64 2.08 13.72
CA PHE A 94 -0.48 2.14 12.78
C PHE A 94 -0.04 2.23 11.33
N TYR A 95 -0.93 1.73 10.44
CA TYR A 95 -0.81 1.89 9.01
C TYR A 95 -0.87 3.35 8.59
N VAL A 96 0.02 3.74 7.71
CA VAL A 96 0.13 5.10 7.19
C VAL A 96 0.57 5.08 5.72
N GLU A 97 0.19 6.12 4.97
CA GLU A 97 0.63 6.32 3.57
C GLU A 97 1.50 7.56 3.44
N PRO A 98 2.42 7.61 2.46
CA PRO A 98 3.38 8.71 2.30
C PRO A 98 2.77 10.10 2.06
N ASP A 99 1.50 10.19 1.66
CA ASP A 99 0.79 11.46 1.48
C ASP A 99 0.12 11.99 2.75
N GLN A 100 0.24 11.29 3.87
CA GLN A 100 -0.29 11.68 5.20
C GLN A 100 0.78 12.38 6.04
N THR A 101 1.45 13.37 5.46
CA THR A 101 2.54 14.12 6.10
C THR A 101 2.10 14.95 7.29
N GLU A 102 0.80 15.20 7.43
CA GLU A 102 0.20 15.90 8.57
C GLU A 102 0.50 15.21 9.91
N TYR A 103 0.65 13.89 9.95
CA TYR A 103 1.00 13.18 11.19
C TYR A 103 2.43 13.49 11.63
N ILE A 104 3.34 13.76 10.69
CA ILE A 104 4.73 14.15 10.96
C ILE A 104 4.77 15.62 11.42
N THR A 105 4.16 16.52 10.65
CA THR A 105 4.19 17.97 10.93
C THR A 105 3.47 18.34 12.22
N SER A 106 2.49 17.54 12.65
CA SER A 106 1.78 17.70 13.92
C SER A 106 2.45 16.98 15.11
N GLY A 107 3.57 16.28 14.88
CA GLY A 107 4.31 15.60 15.95
C GLY A 107 3.62 14.35 16.51
N TYR A 108 2.68 13.74 15.77
CA TYR A 108 1.96 12.55 16.22
C TYR A 108 2.74 11.24 16.02
N VAL A 109 3.83 11.28 15.28
CA VAL A 109 4.70 10.12 15.02
C VAL A 109 6.14 10.43 15.39
N ILE A 110 6.89 9.41 15.79
CA ILE A 110 8.30 9.55 16.15
C ILE A 110 9.22 9.20 14.98
N PRO A 111 10.46 9.76 14.95
CA PRO A 111 11.50 9.30 14.04
C PRO A 111 11.89 7.84 14.35
N LEU A 112 12.14 7.06 13.29
CA LEU A 112 12.46 5.63 13.37
C LEU A 112 13.95 5.34 13.09
N ASP A 113 14.80 6.36 12.94
CA ASP A 113 16.18 6.21 12.46
C ASP A 113 17.04 5.27 13.30
N THR A 114 16.86 5.27 14.62
CA THR A 114 17.60 4.43 15.58
C THR A 114 16.82 3.20 16.04
N LEU A 115 15.56 3.07 15.67
CA LEU A 115 14.65 2.03 16.15
C LEU A 115 14.47 0.90 15.13
N VAL A 116 14.64 1.20 13.84
CA VAL A 116 14.43 0.27 12.73
C VAL A 116 15.76 -0.14 12.10
N ASN A 117 15.87 -1.41 11.73
CA ASN A 117 17.01 -1.92 10.95
C ASN A 117 16.89 -1.52 9.48
N TRP A 118 17.44 -0.39 9.12
CA TRP A 118 17.40 0.16 7.76
C TRP A 118 18.29 -0.59 6.75
N THR A 119 19.17 -1.47 7.20
CA THR A 119 20.03 -2.25 6.29
C THR A 119 19.23 -3.21 5.43
N THR A 120 18.08 -3.64 5.90
CA THR A 120 17.15 -4.53 5.19
C THR A 120 16.20 -3.82 4.23
N ILE A 121 16.14 -2.49 4.24
CA ILE A 121 15.21 -1.68 3.46
C ILE A 121 15.93 -1.02 2.28
N HIS A 122 15.29 -0.97 1.11
CA HIS A 122 15.81 -0.23 -0.04
C HIS A 122 15.88 1.26 0.24
N ASP A 123 16.99 1.90 -0.10
CA ASP A 123 17.24 3.31 0.17
C ASP A 123 16.21 4.24 -0.50
N TRP A 124 15.75 3.90 -1.72
CA TRP A 124 14.70 4.64 -2.40
C TRP A 124 13.38 4.61 -1.63
N ALA A 125 13.05 3.49 -0.97
CA ALA A 125 11.83 3.32 -0.20
C ALA A 125 11.91 4.10 1.13
N ARG A 126 13.06 4.05 1.80
CA ARG A 126 13.32 4.86 3.00
C ARG A 126 13.18 6.35 2.73
N LYS A 127 13.73 6.83 1.60
CA LYS A 127 13.69 8.25 1.20
C LYS A 127 12.27 8.81 1.07
N VAL A 128 11.29 7.98 0.76
CA VAL A 128 9.87 8.40 0.67
C VAL A 128 9.33 8.90 2.02
N TRP A 129 9.89 8.39 3.13
CA TRP A 129 9.48 8.73 4.50
C TRP A 129 10.40 9.72 5.21
N MET A 130 11.38 10.29 4.49
CA MET A 130 12.31 11.25 5.07
C MET A 130 11.75 12.67 5.02
N VAL A 131 11.67 13.30 6.20
CA VAL A 131 11.35 14.71 6.39
C VAL A 131 12.43 15.31 7.28
N ASP A 132 13.04 16.40 6.85
CA ASP A 132 14.12 17.11 7.57
C ASP A 132 15.25 16.17 8.06
N GLY A 133 15.65 15.23 7.19
CA GLY A 133 16.73 14.28 7.46
C GLY A 133 16.38 13.12 8.40
N LYS A 134 15.13 13.03 8.88
CA LYS A 134 14.64 11.95 9.75
C LYS A 134 13.59 11.10 9.03
N THR A 135 13.52 9.81 9.35
CA THR A 135 12.60 8.84 8.73
C THR A 135 11.46 8.52 9.68
N TYR A 136 10.20 8.67 9.25
CA TYR A 136 9.02 8.58 10.12
C TYR A 136 8.09 7.39 9.86
N GLY A 137 8.31 6.64 8.80
CA GLY A 137 7.51 5.46 8.48
C GLY A 137 8.38 4.31 7.98
N LEU A 138 8.08 3.09 8.40
CA LEU A 138 8.66 1.88 7.83
C LEU A 138 7.91 1.52 6.56
N PRO A 139 8.52 1.64 5.36
CA PRO A 139 7.91 1.17 4.12
C PRO A 139 7.94 -0.37 4.08
N GLN A 140 6.84 -0.98 3.67
CA GLN A 140 6.72 -2.43 3.54
C GLN A 140 6.38 -2.85 2.11
N GLU A 141 5.35 -2.25 1.54
CA GLU A 141 4.84 -2.56 0.22
C GLU A 141 5.47 -1.64 -0.84
N GLY A 142 6.09 -2.26 -1.86
CA GLY A 142 6.39 -1.56 -3.11
C GLY A 142 5.28 -1.82 -4.13
N TYR A 143 4.97 -0.85 -4.98
CA TYR A 143 4.01 -1.04 -6.08
C TYR A 143 4.44 -0.35 -7.36
N THR A 144 3.89 -0.84 -8.47
CA THR A 144 3.91 -0.19 -9.78
C THR A 144 2.48 -0.13 -10.32
N ASN A 145 2.14 0.91 -11.10
CA ASN A 145 0.83 0.97 -11.74
C ASN A 145 0.85 0.16 -13.03
N GLU A 146 -0.15 -0.71 -13.19
CA GLU A 146 -0.29 -1.60 -14.33
C GLU A 146 -1.67 -1.46 -14.97
N ILE A 147 -1.83 -1.95 -16.21
CA ILE A 147 -3.14 -2.28 -16.76
C ILE A 147 -3.23 -3.82 -16.82
N TYR A 148 -4.04 -4.37 -15.94
CA TYR A 148 -4.45 -5.76 -16.02
C TYR A 148 -5.49 -5.92 -17.12
N TYR A 149 -5.45 -7.04 -17.85
CA TYR A 149 -6.43 -7.29 -18.92
C TYR A 149 -6.80 -8.75 -19.03
N ASN A 150 -7.98 -9.00 -19.58
CA ASN A 150 -8.44 -10.34 -19.90
C ASN A 150 -7.96 -10.73 -21.31
N LYS A 151 -7.00 -11.69 -21.38
CA LYS A 151 -6.40 -12.17 -22.64
C LYS A 151 -7.45 -12.71 -23.63
N SER A 152 -8.47 -13.40 -23.13
CA SER A 152 -9.53 -13.96 -23.97
C SER A 152 -10.42 -12.89 -24.59
N LEU A 153 -10.76 -11.83 -23.83
CA LEU A 153 -11.52 -10.71 -24.36
C LEU A 153 -10.70 -9.88 -25.35
N LEU A 154 -9.41 -9.65 -25.07
CA LEU A 154 -8.53 -8.96 -26.03
C LEU A 154 -8.55 -9.65 -27.40
N LYS A 155 -8.35 -10.99 -27.39
CA LYS A 155 -8.40 -11.81 -28.61
C LYS A 155 -9.79 -11.79 -29.27
N LYS A 156 -10.87 -11.88 -28.48
CA LYS A 156 -12.27 -11.81 -28.98
C LYS A 156 -12.52 -10.53 -29.77
N PHE A 157 -11.94 -9.40 -29.39
CA PHE A 157 -12.08 -8.13 -30.08
C PHE A 157 -11.09 -7.95 -31.23
N GLY A 158 -10.29 -8.95 -31.55
CA GLY A 158 -9.37 -8.95 -32.70
C GLY A 158 -8.08 -8.16 -32.46
N PHE A 159 -7.69 -7.99 -31.18
CA PHE A 159 -6.42 -7.35 -30.84
C PHE A 159 -5.39 -8.38 -30.37
N SER A 160 -4.14 -8.09 -30.67
CA SER A 160 -2.97 -8.79 -30.11
C SER A 160 -2.10 -7.77 -29.39
N LEU A 161 -1.56 -8.16 -28.26
CA LEU A 161 -0.67 -7.30 -27.51
C LEU A 161 0.63 -7.06 -28.29
N PRO A 162 1.06 -5.80 -28.53
CA PRO A 162 2.36 -5.53 -29.16
C PRO A 162 3.53 -6.14 -28.38
N ALA A 163 4.67 -6.34 -29.03
CA ALA A 163 5.85 -6.98 -28.43
C ALA A 163 6.34 -6.23 -27.16
N ASN A 164 6.25 -4.88 -27.17
CA ASN A 164 6.56 -4.03 -26.01
C ASN A 164 5.38 -3.93 -25.01
N ALA A 165 4.31 -4.70 -25.24
CA ALA A 165 3.07 -4.68 -24.46
C ALA A 165 2.38 -3.29 -24.35
N GLN A 166 2.61 -2.39 -25.30
CA GLN A 166 2.11 -1.02 -25.27
C GLN A 166 1.37 -0.68 -26.56
N PHE A 167 0.08 -0.36 -26.46
CA PHE A 167 -0.72 0.17 -27.55
C PHE A 167 -0.42 1.65 -27.78
N THR A 168 -0.61 2.13 -29.00
CA THR A 168 -0.70 3.56 -29.30
C THR A 168 -2.00 4.15 -28.76
N GLN A 169 -2.11 5.50 -28.70
CA GLN A 169 -3.35 6.18 -28.31
C GLN A 169 -4.55 5.74 -29.18
N SER A 170 -4.35 5.63 -30.47
CA SER A 170 -5.39 5.24 -31.44
C SER A 170 -5.83 3.78 -31.26
N GLU A 171 -4.87 2.86 -31.13
CA GLU A 171 -5.17 1.44 -30.91
C GLU A 171 -5.91 1.24 -29.59
N PHE A 172 -5.50 1.94 -28.52
CA PHE A 172 -6.15 1.86 -27.22
C PHE A 172 -7.60 2.38 -27.27
N LEU A 173 -7.85 3.51 -27.94
CA LEU A 173 -9.20 4.02 -28.19
C LEU A 173 -10.03 3.03 -29.02
N GLY A 174 -9.43 2.42 -30.06
CA GLY A 174 -10.06 1.40 -30.88
C GLY A 174 -10.48 0.17 -30.05
N LEU A 175 -9.61 -0.24 -29.12
CA LEU A 175 -9.89 -1.34 -28.17
C LEU A 175 -11.06 -1.01 -27.24
N VAL A 176 -11.07 0.20 -26.66
CA VAL A 176 -12.18 0.69 -25.81
C VAL A 176 -13.49 0.70 -26.60
N THR A 177 -13.50 1.27 -27.79
CA THR A 177 -14.68 1.39 -28.65
C THR A 177 -15.25 0.02 -29.02
N LYS A 178 -14.38 -0.92 -29.45
CA LYS A 178 -14.82 -2.28 -29.83
C LYS A 178 -15.34 -3.07 -28.63
N ALA A 179 -14.70 -2.97 -27.45
CA ALA A 179 -15.17 -3.62 -26.25
C ALA A 179 -16.58 -3.11 -25.85
N ARG A 180 -16.78 -1.80 -25.86
CA ARG A 180 -18.09 -1.19 -25.56
C ARG A 180 -19.15 -1.61 -26.56
N ALA A 181 -18.88 -1.57 -27.87
CA ALA A 181 -19.80 -2.02 -28.90
C ALA A 181 -20.12 -3.52 -28.78
N GLY A 182 -19.21 -4.32 -28.31
CA GLY A 182 -19.39 -5.76 -28.02
C GLY A 182 -20.09 -6.05 -26.68
N GLY A 183 -20.62 -5.03 -26.00
CA GLY A 183 -21.37 -5.18 -24.74
C GLY A 183 -20.49 -5.44 -23.49
N VAL A 184 -19.18 -5.29 -23.60
CA VAL A 184 -18.22 -5.47 -22.49
C VAL A 184 -17.77 -4.12 -21.98
N THR A 185 -17.75 -3.94 -20.66
CA THR A 185 -17.14 -2.74 -20.06
C THR A 185 -15.64 -2.70 -20.36
N PRO A 186 -15.13 -1.64 -21.01
CA PRO A 186 -13.72 -1.59 -21.36
C PRO A 186 -12.79 -1.54 -20.15
N ILE A 187 -13.09 -0.70 -19.17
CA ILE A 187 -12.26 -0.45 -17.99
C ILE A 187 -13.08 -0.62 -16.71
N ALA A 188 -12.74 -1.63 -15.91
CA ALA A 188 -13.34 -1.86 -14.59
C ALA A 188 -12.70 -0.90 -13.56
N GLN A 189 -13.26 0.28 -13.42
CA GLN A 189 -12.75 1.28 -12.49
C GLN A 189 -13.89 2.04 -11.84
N GLY A 190 -13.73 2.40 -10.56
CA GLY A 190 -14.72 3.18 -9.83
C GLY A 190 -14.07 4.01 -8.74
N VAL A 191 -14.79 5.03 -8.27
CA VAL A 191 -14.32 6.03 -7.29
C VAL A 191 -15.24 6.14 -6.06
N GLY A 192 -16.09 5.15 -5.84
CA GLY A 192 -17.14 5.21 -4.82
C GLY A 192 -16.66 5.31 -3.37
N ASP A 193 -15.49 4.77 -3.06
CA ASP A 193 -14.87 4.85 -1.74
C ASP A 193 -13.48 5.53 -1.77
N ARG A 194 -12.86 5.61 -2.95
CA ARG A 194 -11.51 6.16 -3.13
C ARG A 194 -11.43 6.90 -4.46
N PRO A 195 -11.25 8.22 -4.47
CA PRO A 195 -11.27 8.98 -5.72
C PRO A 195 -10.04 8.76 -6.61
N PHE A 196 -8.87 8.43 -6.05
CA PHE A 196 -7.61 8.36 -6.80
C PHE A 196 -7.58 7.35 -7.98
N PRO A 197 -8.36 6.25 -8.01
CA PRO A 197 -8.38 5.37 -9.18
C PRO A 197 -8.80 6.06 -10.47
N GLY A 198 -9.70 7.05 -10.41
CA GLY A 198 -10.17 7.78 -11.58
C GLY A 198 -9.06 8.44 -12.40
N ALA A 199 -7.97 8.83 -11.75
CA ALA A 199 -6.85 9.50 -12.40
C ALA A 199 -5.79 8.56 -12.99
N TYR A 200 -5.85 7.24 -12.84
CA TYR A 200 -4.74 6.36 -13.26
C TYR A 200 -4.35 6.55 -14.73
N ILE A 201 -5.32 6.44 -15.65
CA ILE A 201 -5.04 6.63 -17.09
C ILE A 201 -4.53 8.03 -17.36
N LEU A 202 -5.17 9.06 -16.80
CA LEU A 202 -4.84 10.46 -16.99
C LEU A 202 -3.45 10.78 -16.45
N ALA A 203 -3.13 10.35 -15.21
CA ALA A 203 -1.85 10.62 -14.58
C ALA A 203 -0.68 9.94 -15.30
N GLU A 204 -0.86 8.67 -15.70
CA GLU A 204 0.16 7.94 -16.45
C GLU A 204 0.37 8.53 -17.85
N ALA A 205 -0.69 8.99 -18.53
CA ALA A 205 -0.60 9.67 -19.79
C ALA A 205 0.14 11.03 -19.67
N LEU A 206 -0.14 11.80 -18.61
CA LEU A 206 0.58 13.04 -18.30
C LEU A 206 2.07 12.79 -18.05
N LEU A 207 2.42 11.75 -17.26
CA LEU A 207 3.82 11.40 -17.01
C LEU A 207 4.57 11.08 -18.31
N ARG A 208 3.95 10.31 -19.20
CA ARG A 208 4.55 9.97 -20.50
C ARG A 208 4.70 11.18 -21.40
N LYS A 209 3.64 11.98 -21.48
CA LYS A 209 3.62 13.17 -22.35
C LYS A 209 4.63 14.22 -21.92
N LEU A 210 4.75 14.48 -20.63
CA LEU A 210 5.57 15.55 -20.07
C LEU A 210 6.99 15.10 -19.73
N GLY A 211 7.19 13.82 -19.40
CA GLY A 211 8.39 13.33 -18.73
C GLY A 211 8.42 13.67 -17.23
N PRO A 212 9.38 13.09 -16.48
CA PRO A 212 9.42 13.19 -15.01
C PRO A 212 9.48 14.62 -14.45
N ASP A 213 10.29 15.48 -15.05
CA ASP A 213 10.56 16.82 -14.52
C ASP A 213 9.37 17.78 -14.73
N ASP A 214 8.80 17.81 -15.93
CA ASP A 214 7.63 18.62 -16.21
C ASP A 214 6.37 18.06 -15.54
N TYR A 215 6.26 16.74 -15.39
CA TYR A 215 5.21 16.11 -14.59
C TYR A 215 5.28 16.56 -13.11
N ARG A 216 6.47 16.56 -12.51
CA ARG A 216 6.67 17.12 -11.18
C ARG A 216 6.32 18.61 -11.14
N SER A 217 6.77 19.38 -12.14
CA SER A 217 6.50 20.81 -12.24
C SER A 217 5.01 21.11 -12.32
N LEU A 218 4.22 20.30 -13.05
CA LEU A 218 2.77 20.41 -13.13
C LEU A 218 2.11 20.31 -11.74
N PHE A 219 2.45 19.27 -10.98
CA PHE A 219 1.82 19.01 -9.69
C PHE A 219 2.41 19.82 -8.52
N THR A 220 3.56 20.47 -8.72
CA THR A 220 4.13 21.42 -7.73
C THR A 220 3.81 22.88 -8.04
N GLY A 221 3.05 23.13 -9.12
CA GLY A 221 2.53 24.45 -9.48
C GLY A 221 3.47 25.32 -10.30
N LYS A 222 4.53 24.75 -10.88
CA LYS A 222 5.51 25.45 -11.74
C LYS A 222 5.16 25.36 -13.24
N LEU A 223 4.37 24.37 -13.64
CA LEU A 223 3.85 24.22 -14.99
C LEU A 223 2.33 24.41 -14.97
N SER A 224 1.80 25.17 -15.93
CA SER A 224 0.37 25.44 -16.06
C SER A 224 -0.39 24.19 -16.54
N PHE A 225 -1.59 23.94 -16.02
CA PHE A 225 -2.52 22.98 -16.61
C PHE A 225 -3.05 23.39 -17.98
N GLN A 226 -2.83 24.66 -18.39
CA GLN A 226 -3.13 25.16 -19.73
C GLN A 226 -1.99 24.93 -20.73
N ASP A 227 -0.87 24.29 -20.34
CA ASP A 227 0.17 23.85 -21.28
C ASP A 227 -0.44 22.97 -22.37
N ALA A 228 -0.10 23.23 -23.63
CA ALA A 228 -0.68 22.53 -24.77
C ALA A 228 -0.54 20.99 -24.69
N ARG A 229 0.54 20.50 -24.08
CA ARG A 229 0.79 19.05 -23.89
C ARG A 229 -0.20 18.47 -22.87
N VAL A 230 -0.49 19.22 -21.79
CA VAL A 230 -1.47 18.84 -20.77
C VAL A 230 -2.88 18.82 -21.38
N VAL A 231 -3.25 19.89 -22.09
CA VAL A 231 -4.54 20.01 -22.81
C VAL A 231 -4.72 18.84 -23.79
N ALA A 232 -3.68 18.47 -24.54
CA ALA A 232 -3.75 17.35 -25.47
C ALA A 232 -4.04 16.00 -24.75
N VAL A 233 -3.45 15.77 -23.56
CA VAL A 233 -3.74 14.56 -22.76
C VAL A 233 -5.17 14.55 -22.26
N PHE A 234 -5.68 15.67 -21.73
CA PHE A 234 -7.07 15.78 -21.29
C PHE A 234 -8.05 15.51 -22.45
N ASN A 235 -7.81 16.08 -23.61
CA ASN A 235 -8.62 15.84 -24.80
C ASN A 235 -8.60 14.37 -25.23
N TRP A 236 -7.45 13.72 -25.19
CA TRP A 236 -7.37 12.28 -25.47
C TRP A 236 -8.16 11.44 -24.45
N VAL A 237 -8.01 11.71 -23.15
CA VAL A 237 -8.79 11.00 -22.12
C VAL A 237 -10.29 11.24 -22.32
N LYS A 238 -10.69 12.44 -22.72
CA LYS A 238 -12.09 12.71 -23.09
C LYS A 238 -12.59 11.77 -24.19
N THR A 239 -11.79 11.48 -25.22
CA THR A 239 -12.21 10.51 -26.24
C THR A 239 -12.49 9.12 -25.69
N LEU A 240 -11.75 8.69 -24.66
CA LEU A 240 -12.02 7.43 -23.94
C LEU A 240 -13.33 7.49 -23.16
N VAL A 241 -13.56 8.60 -22.45
CA VAL A 241 -14.82 8.83 -21.70
C VAL A 241 -16.01 8.81 -22.62
N ASP A 242 -15.94 9.54 -23.76
CA ASP A 242 -17.02 9.61 -24.76
C ASP A 242 -17.27 8.24 -25.43
N ALA A 243 -16.22 7.44 -25.61
CA ALA A 243 -16.33 6.05 -26.08
C ALA A 243 -16.92 5.09 -25.02
N GLY A 244 -17.25 5.58 -23.84
CA GLY A 244 -17.82 4.79 -22.73
C GLY A 244 -16.81 3.86 -22.07
N ALA A 245 -15.59 4.33 -21.83
CA ALA A 245 -14.51 3.53 -21.25
C ALA A 245 -14.91 2.90 -19.88
N TYR A 246 -15.61 3.65 -19.04
CA TYR A 246 -15.91 3.28 -17.67
C TYR A 246 -17.31 2.65 -17.50
N PRO A 247 -17.56 1.91 -16.40
CA PRO A 247 -18.89 1.39 -16.09
C PRO A 247 -19.87 2.51 -15.76
N LYS A 248 -21.17 2.27 -15.99
CA LYS A 248 -22.22 3.27 -15.71
C LYS A 248 -22.27 3.72 -14.24
N ASN A 249 -21.89 2.83 -13.32
CA ASN A 249 -21.82 3.09 -11.89
C ASN A 249 -20.42 3.52 -11.41
N PHE A 250 -19.59 4.10 -12.29
CA PHE A 250 -18.23 4.56 -11.96
C PHE A 250 -18.14 5.36 -10.67
N MET A 251 -19.08 6.28 -10.45
CA MET A 251 -19.09 7.16 -9.28
C MET A 251 -19.39 6.45 -7.95
N THR A 252 -20.04 5.30 -7.99
CA THR A 252 -20.45 4.54 -6.79
C THR A 252 -19.73 3.21 -6.64
N LEU A 253 -19.07 2.71 -7.70
CA LEU A 253 -18.31 1.47 -7.68
C LEU A 253 -17.06 1.64 -6.79
N LYS A 254 -16.95 0.83 -5.75
CA LYS A 254 -15.82 0.85 -4.83
C LYS A 254 -14.56 0.21 -5.45
N LEU A 255 -13.39 0.54 -4.91
CA LEU A 255 -12.12 -0.02 -5.38
C LEU A 255 -12.12 -1.57 -5.31
N GLY A 256 -12.50 -2.15 -4.18
CA GLY A 256 -12.60 -3.60 -4.03
C GLY A 256 -13.59 -4.22 -5.02
N GLU A 257 -14.74 -3.57 -5.23
CA GLU A 257 -15.75 -4.02 -6.19
C GLU A 257 -15.27 -3.95 -7.64
N SER A 258 -14.37 -3.00 -7.97
CA SER A 258 -13.75 -2.92 -9.30
C SER A 258 -12.93 -4.16 -9.64
N HIS A 259 -12.27 -4.78 -8.66
CA HIS A 259 -11.58 -6.07 -8.84
C HIS A 259 -12.58 -7.17 -9.21
N TYR A 260 -13.66 -7.31 -8.43
CA TYR A 260 -14.71 -8.29 -8.70
C TYR A 260 -15.38 -8.05 -10.06
N TYR A 261 -15.66 -6.79 -10.39
CA TYR A 261 -16.22 -6.41 -11.68
C TYR A 261 -15.32 -6.83 -12.85
N PHE A 262 -13.99 -6.81 -12.66
CA PHE A 262 -13.03 -7.17 -13.68
C PHE A 262 -13.04 -8.66 -13.99
N TYR A 263 -12.98 -9.55 -13.01
CA TYR A 263 -12.81 -10.98 -13.24
C TYR A 263 -14.06 -11.84 -13.04
N ARG A 264 -15.15 -11.29 -12.51
CA ARG A 264 -16.44 -12.00 -12.44
C ARG A 264 -17.29 -11.71 -13.68
N LYS A 265 -18.19 -12.64 -14.01
CA LYS A 265 -19.12 -12.46 -15.15
C LYS A 265 -20.12 -11.31 -14.87
N PRO A 266 -20.40 -10.43 -15.85
CA PRO A 266 -19.96 -10.45 -17.25
C PRO A 266 -18.49 -10.04 -17.46
N GLY A 267 -17.84 -9.44 -16.47
CA GLY A 267 -16.45 -9.04 -16.53
C GLY A 267 -16.19 -7.74 -17.29
N ALA A 268 -14.94 -7.31 -17.24
CA ALA A 268 -14.45 -6.19 -18.01
C ALA A 268 -13.17 -6.58 -18.78
N LEU A 269 -12.82 -5.76 -19.77
CA LEU A 269 -11.63 -6.02 -20.58
C LEU A 269 -10.35 -5.68 -19.82
N MET A 270 -10.32 -4.53 -19.14
CA MET A 270 -9.12 -4.00 -18.49
C MET A 270 -9.42 -3.48 -17.08
N LEU A 271 -8.39 -3.47 -16.23
CA LEU A 271 -8.38 -2.85 -14.91
C LEU A 271 -7.04 -2.13 -14.71
N PRO A 272 -6.96 -0.80 -14.90
CA PRO A 272 -5.82 0.00 -14.42
C PRO A 272 -5.77 -0.01 -12.90
N MET A 273 -4.68 -0.53 -12.32
CA MET A 273 -4.55 -0.71 -10.87
C MET A 273 -3.08 -0.83 -10.48
N GLY A 274 -2.74 -0.45 -9.28
CA GLY A 274 -1.44 -0.77 -8.72
C GLY A 274 -1.27 -2.27 -8.52
N SER A 275 -0.01 -2.72 -8.45
CA SER A 275 0.32 -4.13 -8.31
C SER A 275 -0.20 -4.77 -7.00
N TRP A 276 -0.72 -3.99 -6.04
CA TRP A 276 -1.53 -4.49 -4.92
C TRP A 276 -2.81 -5.23 -5.35
N TYR A 277 -3.14 -5.24 -6.65
CA TYR A 277 -4.17 -6.09 -7.25
C TYR A 277 -4.14 -7.51 -6.67
N THR A 278 -2.97 -8.08 -6.51
CA THR A 278 -2.74 -9.44 -6.03
C THR A 278 -3.31 -9.70 -4.64
N GLY A 279 -3.28 -8.69 -3.76
CA GLY A 279 -3.77 -8.80 -2.39
C GLY A 279 -5.24 -9.22 -2.27
N ARG A 280 -6.05 -8.86 -3.30
CA ARG A 280 -7.47 -9.24 -3.39
C ARG A 280 -7.74 -10.32 -4.42
N ALA A 281 -7.05 -10.28 -5.55
CA ALA A 281 -7.31 -11.19 -6.65
C ALA A 281 -6.77 -12.61 -6.42
N PHE A 282 -5.67 -12.73 -5.66
CA PHE A 282 -4.97 -14.00 -5.47
C PHE A 282 -5.29 -14.69 -4.13
N VAL A 283 -6.36 -14.29 -3.50
CA VAL A 283 -6.96 -15.06 -2.40
C VAL A 283 -7.82 -16.20 -2.97
N PRO A 284 -8.21 -17.21 -2.18
CA PRO A 284 -9.12 -18.26 -2.63
C PRO A 284 -10.42 -17.71 -3.24
N GLU A 285 -10.92 -18.36 -4.28
CA GLU A 285 -12.12 -17.88 -5.02
C GLU A 285 -13.36 -17.79 -4.12
N ASP A 286 -13.52 -18.72 -3.18
CA ASP A 286 -14.59 -18.68 -2.17
C ASP A 286 -14.46 -17.50 -1.18
N LYS A 287 -13.28 -16.88 -1.11
CA LYS A 287 -12.99 -15.65 -0.35
C LYS A 287 -13.00 -14.40 -1.22
N GLY A 288 -13.43 -14.52 -2.47
CA GLY A 288 -13.57 -13.41 -3.39
C GLY A 288 -12.41 -13.24 -4.37
N GLY A 289 -11.46 -14.15 -4.40
CA GLY A 289 -10.38 -14.15 -5.38
C GLY A 289 -10.87 -14.34 -6.82
N GLN A 290 -9.97 -14.10 -7.76
CA GLN A 290 -10.24 -14.42 -9.18
C GLN A 290 -10.24 -15.92 -9.41
N PRO A 291 -11.00 -16.42 -10.40
CA PRO A 291 -10.89 -17.81 -10.83
C PRO A 291 -9.44 -18.18 -11.19
N MET A 292 -9.02 -19.40 -10.83
CA MET A 292 -7.64 -19.87 -11.10
C MET A 292 -7.30 -19.92 -12.59
N ASP A 293 -8.28 -20.14 -13.44
CA ASP A 293 -8.17 -20.18 -14.89
C ASP A 293 -8.44 -18.82 -15.57
N PHE A 294 -8.60 -17.75 -14.78
CA PHE A 294 -8.83 -16.42 -15.33
C PHE A 294 -7.66 -16.00 -16.24
N PRO A 295 -7.91 -15.65 -17.51
CA PRO A 295 -6.87 -15.39 -18.50
C PRO A 295 -6.23 -14.01 -18.30
N LEU A 296 -5.60 -13.83 -17.15
CA LEU A 296 -4.94 -12.58 -16.74
C LEU A 296 -3.72 -12.29 -17.60
N GLY A 297 -3.58 -11.03 -18.02
CA GLY A 297 -2.37 -10.47 -18.61
C GLY A 297 -2.07 -9.08 -18.06
N ILE A 298 -0.86 -8.62 -18.33
CA ILE A 298 -0.37 -7.29 -17.95
C ILE A 298 0.07 -6.55 -19.20
N MET A 299 -0.42 -5.31 -19.39
CA MET A 299 0.02 -4.43 -20.47
C MET A 299 0.51 -3.09 -19.91
N GLN A 300 1.33 -2.41 -20.69
CA GLN A 300 1.76 -1.04 -20.40
C GLN A 300 0.61 -0.05 -20.65
N PHE A 301 0.65 1.10 -19.98
CA PHE A 301 -0.20 2.21 -20.34
C PHE A 301 0.10 2.66 -21.80
N PRO A 302 -0.89 3.22 -22.51
CA PRO A 302 -0.72 3.59 -23.92
C PRO A 302 0.46 4.53 -24.15
N ALA A 303 1.14 4.35 -25.27
CA ALA A 303 2.14 5.30 -25.76
C ALA A 303 1.45 6.60 -26.16
N MET A 304 2.00 7.72 -25.73
CA MET A 304 1.48 9.06 -26.06
C MET A 304 2.19 9.61 -27.29
N ASP A 305 1.43 10.18 -28.21
CA ASP A 305 1.99 10.84 -29.39
C ASP A 305 2.84 12.06 -28.99
N GLY A 306 4.07 12.14 -29.51
CA GLY A 306 5.02 13.16 -29.12
C GLY A 306 5.35 13.17 -27.64
N ALA A 307 5.45 12.00 -27.03
CA ALA A 307 5.80 11.83 -25.63
C ALA A 307 7.25 12.18 -25.35
N ALA A 308 7.51 12.76 -24.17
CA ALA A 308 8.86 12.93 -23.65
C ALA A 308 9.43 11.60 -23.09
N CYS A 309 8.56 10.69 -22.62
CA CYS A 309 8.99 9.42 -22.01
C CYS A 309 7.88 8.35 -22.06
N ASN A 310 7.76 7.59 -23.14
CA ASN A 310 6.77 6.51 -23.25
C ASN A 310 7.11 5.30 -22.34
N GLU A 311 8.36 5.12 -21.95
CA GLU A 311 8.83 4.11 -21.01
C GLU A 311 8.67 4.52 -19.54
N CYS A 312 8.21 5.73 -19.23
CA CYS A 312 7.98 6.18 -17.86
C CYS A 312 6.71 5.56 -17.28
N LYS A 313 6.78 5.23 -15.98
CA LYS A 313 5.67 4.67 -15.21
C LYS A 313 5.76 5.12 -13.75
N THR A 314 4.62 5.36 -13.10
CA THR A 314 4.63 5.63 -11.66
C THR A 314 4.85 4.35 -10.86
N ALA A 315 5.62 4.49 -9.80
CA ALA A 315 5.85 3.47 -8.78
C ALA A 315 5.83 4.15 -7.40
N GLY A 316 5.77 3.39 -6.35
CA GLY A 316 5.79 3.99 -5.03
C GLY A 316 5.78 3.00 -3.88
N ILE A 317 5.59 3.57 -2.70
CA ILE A 317 5.37 2.85 -1.46
C ILE A 317 3.87 2.90 -1.14
N GLY A 318 3.29 1.72 -0.91
CA GLY A 318 1.93 1.53 -0.40
C GLY A 318 1.93 1.43 1.12
N ALA A 319 1.59 0.24 1.64
CA ALA A 319 1.55 -0.03 3.06
C ALA A 319 2.85 0.36 3.77
N SER A 320 2.71 1.22 4.76
CA SER A 320 3.79 1.61 5.67
C SER A 320 3.25 1.67 7.09
N PHE A 321 4.14 1.67 8.08
CA PHE A 321 3.76 1.77 9.48
C PHE A 321 4.55 2.85 10.20
N ALA A 322 3.86 3.60 11.06
CA ALA A 322 4.45 4.60 11.93
C ALA A 322 4.20 4.24 13.40
N ILE A 323 4.99 4.81 14.30
CA ILE A 323 4.84 4.66 15.74
C ILE A 323 4.26 5.93 16.32
N ASN A 324 3.22 5.79 17.14
CA ASN A 324 2.54 6.88 17.83
C ASN A 324 3.49 7.54 18.84
N ALA A 325 3.62 8.85 18.77
CA ALA A 325 4.46 9.61 19.71
C ALA A 325 3.97 9.49 21.18
N ALA A 326 2.66 9.29 21.39
CA ALA A 326 2.06 9.09 22.71
C ALA A 326 2.14 7.65 23.22
N SER A 327 2.62 6.69 22.42
CA SER A 327 2.77 5.29 22.83
C SER A 327 3.69 5.17 24.05
N LYS A 328 3.34 4.27 24.97
CA LYS A 328 4.18 3.85 26.10
C LYS A 328 5.07 2.63 25.75
N HIS A 329 4.85 2.03 24.58
CA HIS A 329 5.50 0.79 24.12
C HIS A 329 6.25 0.99 22.81
N LYS A 330 7.00 2.13 22.68
CA LYS A 330 7.68 2.54 21.43
C LYS A 330 8.70 1.52 20.95
N GLU A 331 9.46 0.94 21.88
CA GLU A 331 10.48 -0.07 21.61
C GLU A 331 9.83 -1.37 21.08
N LEU A 332 8.78 -1.87 21.75
CA LEU A 332 8.02 -3.04 21.28
C LEU A 332 7.33 -2.79 19.94
N ALA A 333 6.81 -1.58 19.72
CA ALA A 333 6.27 -1.18 18.43
C ALA A 333 7.36 -1.22 17.33
N ALA A 334 8.57 -0.75 17.63
CA ALA A 334 9.70 -0.82 16.69
C ALA A 334 10.15 -2.27 16.43
N GLU A 335 10.12 -3.13 17.45
CA GLU A 335 10.40 -4.56 17.27
C GLU A 335 9.35 -5.25 16.40
N PHE A 336 8.07 -4.90 16.53
CA PHE A 336 7.03 -5.36 15.61
C PHE A 336 7.29 -4.92 14.17
N LEU A 337 7.71 -3.66 13.97
CA LEU A 337 8.09 -3.15 12.64
C LEU A 337 9.30 -3.93 12.08
N ASN A 338 10.32 -4.16 12.90
CA ASN A 338 11.50 -4.95 12.53
C ASN A 338 11.13 -6.41 12.20
N ALA A 339 10.21 -7.00 12.96
CA ALA A 339 9.72 -8.36 12.69
C ALA A 339 9.05 -8.49 11.31
N MET A 340 8.43 -7.43 10.80
CA MET A 340 7.84 -7.39 9.45
C MET A 340 8.87 -7.17 8.34
N SER A 341 10.06 -6.65 8.64
CA SER A 341 11.03 -6.16 7.65
C SER A 341 12.30 -6.99 7.54
N THR A 342 12.30 -8.21 8.06
CA THR A 342 13.41 -9.16 7.85
C THR A 342 13.45 -9.66 6.40
N PRO A 343 14.62 -10.05 5.88
CA PRO A 343 14.71 -10.64 4.54
C PRO A 343 13.83 -11.88 4.35
N GLU A 344 13.67 -12.70 5.39
CA GLU A 344 12.79 -13.87 5.37
C GLU A 344 11.31 -13.44 5.17
N MET A 345 10.88 -12.44 5.92
CA MET A 345 9.52 -11.90 5.79
C MET A 345 9.33 -11.20 4.43
N GLY A 346 10.35 -10.50 3.92
CA GLY A 346 10.32 -9.93 2.57
C GLY A 346 10.17 -11.01 1.48
N LYS A 347 10.90 -12.12 1.59
CA LYS A 347 10.76 -13.27 0.70
C LYS A 347 9.35 -13.86 0.78
N ARG A 348 8.85 -14.08 1.98
CA ARG A 348 7.49 -14.58 2.22
C ARG A 348 6.43 -13.66 1.62
N TRP A 349 6.60 -12.34 1.75
CA TRP A 349 5.71 -11.35 1.12
C TRP A 349 5.59 -11.58 -0.38
N ILE A 350 6.71 -11.69 -1.08
CA ILE A 350 6.73 -11.92 -2.53
C ILE A 350 6.11 -13.28 -2.88
N GLU A 351 6.42 -14.35 -2.13
CA GLU A 351 5.98 -15.71 -2.43
C GLU A 351 4.51 -15.97 -2.12
N THR A 352 3.91 -15.23 -1.18
CA THR A 352 2.53 -15.47 -0.76
C THR A 352 1.55 -14.40 -1.23
N ILE A 353 2.00 -13.18 -1.46
CA ILE A 353 1.14 -12.05 -1.88
C ILE A 353 1.40 -11.69 -3.35
N TYR A 354 2.55 -12.11 -3.92
CA TYR A 354 2.96 -11.83 -5.30
C TYR A 354 3.01 -10.33 -5.59
N LEU A 355 3.55 -9.57 -4.64
CA LEU A 355 3.65 -8.11 -4.68
C LEU A 355 5.08 -7.69 -4.34
N GLN A 356 5.54 -6.59 -4.94
CA GLN A 356 6.84 -6.02 -4.60
C GLN A 356 6.89 -5.59 -3.14
N THR A 357 8.09 -5.62 -2.57
CA THR A 357 8.33 -5.18 -1.19
C THR A 357 9.42 -4.11 -1.15
N ALA A 358 9.37 -3.27 -0.10
CA ALA A 358 10.45 -2.34 0.24
C ALA A 358 11.66 -3.03 0.89
N VAL A 359 11.51 -4.29 1.31
CA VAL A 359 12.57 -5.09 1.94
C VAL A 359 13.54 -5.59 0.88
N LYS A 360 14.84 -5.46 1.11
CA LYS A 360 15.91 -6.02 0.25
C LYS A 360 15.86 -7.55 0.35
N VAL A 361 15.40 -8.19 -0.70
CA VAL A 361 15.32 -9.64 -0.81
C VAL A 361 15.56 -10.07 -2.25
N GLU A 362 16.31 -11.15 -2.41
CA GLU A 362 16.50 -11.80 -3.70
C GLU A 362 15.62 -13.05 -3.76
N VAL A 363 14.73 -13.12 -4.73
CA VAL A 363 13.94 -14.31 -5.03
C VAL A 363 14.42 -14.87 -6.36
N LYS A 364 15.18 -15.98 -6.31
CA LYS A 364 15.75 -16.61 -7.50
C LYS A 364 14.74 -17.39 -8.32
N GLU A 365 13.79 -18.01 -7.64
CA GLU A 365 12.74 -18.82 -8.26
C GLU A 365 11.38 -18.46 -7.69
N PHE A 366 10.40 -18.32 -8.57
CA PHE A 366 9.02 -18.11 -8.19
C PHE A 366 8.28 -19.44 -8.26
N SER A 367 7.59 -19.77 -7.18
CA SER A 367 6.77 -20.97 -7.04
C SER A 367 5.32 -20.61 -6.74
N GLY A 368 4.46 -21.61 -6.69
CA GLY A 368 3.04 -21.45 -6.40
C GLY A 368 2.17 -21.08 -7.60
N PRO A 369 0.86 -20.96 -7.39
CA PRO A 369 -0.13 -20.90 -8.46
C PRO A 369 -0.03 -19.62 -9.32
N TYR A 370 0.50 -18.55 -8.79
CA TYR A 370 0.63 -17.26 -9.48
C TYR A 370 2.08 -16.90 -9.86
N ALA A 371 3.00 -17.86 -9.85
CA ALA A 371 4.40 -17.64 -10.23
C ALA A 371 4.55 -17.08 -11.65
N SER A 372 3.73 -17.52 -12.59
CA SER A 372 3.71 -17.02 -13.97
C SER A 372 3.32 -15.55 -14.06
N TYR A 373 2.36 -15.10 -13.24
CA TYR A 373 1.97 -13.70 -13.12
C TYR A 373 3.15 -12.84 -12.68
N PHE A 374 3.84 -13.24 -11.61
CA PHE A 374 4.94 -12.43 -11.08
C PHE A 374 6.12 -12.36 -12.05
N LYS A 375 6.39 -13.44 -12.77
CA LYS A 375 7.37 -13.44 -13.89
C LYS A 375 6.94 -12.48 -15.01
N GLU A 376 5.67 -12.49 -15.42
CA GLU A 376 5.13 -11.54 -16.42
C GLU A 376 5.25 -10.10 -15.92
N LEU A 377 4.92 -9.82 -14.65
CA LEU A 377 5.06 -8.49 -14.05
C LEU A 377 6.52 -7.99 -14.14
N LEU A 378 7.49 -8.80 -13.73
CA LEU A 378 8.91 -8.44 -13.81
C LEU A 378 9.38 -8.23 -15.25
N GLU A 379 8.88 -9.03 -16.19
CA GLU A 379 9.18 -8.84 -17.62
C GLU A 379 8.67 -7.51 -18.14
N ARG A 380 7.44 -7.09 -17.74
CA ARG A 380 6.86 -5.79 -18.09
C ARG A 380 7.57 -4.60 -17.45
N GLN A 381 8.40 -4.84 -16.44
CA GLN A 381 9.17 -3.80 -15.76
C GLN A 381 10.56 -3.55 -16.38
N LYS A 382 11.00 -4.43 -17.29
CA LYS A 382 12.29 -4.25 -17.98
C LYS A 382 12.27 -2.99 -18.86
N GLY A 383 13.31 -2.17 -18.72
CA GLY A 383 13.45 -0.92 -19.47
C GLY A 383 12.52 0.22 -19.03
N VAL A 384 11.70 0.01 -18.01
CA VAL A 384 10.82 1.05 -17.46
C VAL A 384 11.63 2.04 -16.63
N LYS A 385 11.37 3.33 -16.84
CA LYS A 385 11.87 4.43 -16.00
C LYS A 385 10.81 4.80 -14.96
N TYR A 386 11.14 4.59 -13.70
CA TYR A 386 10.18 4.83 -12.62
C TYR A 386 10.18 6.27 -12.13
N PHE A 387 8.99 6.85 -12.05
CA PHE A 387 8.71 8.05 -11.27
C PHE A 387 8.16 7.62 -9.91
N ILE A 388 8.88 7.94 -8.85
CA ILE A 388 8.47 7.56 -7.48
C ILE A 388 7.43 8.55 -6.97
N GLY A 389 6.24 8.04 -6.69
CA GLY A 389 5.07 8.75 -6.20
C GLY A 389 3.96 8.89 -7.25
N MET A 390 2.76 9.14 -6.77
CA MET A 390 1.58 9.53 -7.56
C MET A 390 1.37 11.04 -7.46
N PRO A 391 0.50 11.66 -8.28
CA PRO A 391 0.18 13.07 -8.13
C PRO A 391 -0.16 13.49 -6.70
N ARG A 392 -0.95 12.68 -5.99
CA ARG A 392 -1.33 12.94 -4.59
C ARG A 392 -0.16 13.10 -3.61
N ASN A 393 1.02 12.56 -3.94
CA ASN A 393 2.22 12.71 -3.14
C ASN A 393 2.97 14.03 -3.40
N LEU A 394 2.60 14.77 -4.46
CA LEU A 394 3.24 16.01 -4.89
C LEU A 394 2.42 17.25 -4.54
N ILE A 395 1.10 17.08 -4.43
CA ILE A 395 0.12 18.17 -4.26
C ILE A 395 -0.27 18.33 -2.79
N THR A 396 -0.56 19.59 -2.40
CA THR A 396 -0.99 19.94 -1.02
C THR A 396 -2.13 20.96 -1.06
N GLY A 397 -2.83 21.11 0.06
CA GLY A 397 -3.86 22.14 0.25
C GLY A 397 -4.94 22.10 -0.83
N GLN A 398 -5.37 23.27 -1.29
CA GLN A 398 -6.46 23.38 -2.28
C GLN A 398 -6.23 22.60 -3.56
N CYS A 399 -4.97 22.48 -4.03
CA CYS A 399 -4.65 21.67 -5.20
C CYS A 399 -4.99 20.20 -4.98
N LYS A 400 -4.75 19.65 -3.78
CA LYS A 400 -5.08 18.25 -3.43
C LYS A 400 -6.59 18.02 -3.42
N ASP A 401 -7.36 18.94 -2.85
CA ASP A 401 -8.81 18.84 -2.78
C ASP A 401 -9.41 18.91 -4.21
N THR A 402 -8.98 19.91 -5.00
CA THR A 402 -9.43 20.07 -6.39
C THR A 402 -9.03 18.88 -7.26
N PHE A 403 -7.83 18.32 -7.07
CA PHE A 403 -7.42 17.11 -7.77
C PHE A 403 -8.37 15.93 -7.49
N GLY A 404 -8.76 15.75 -6.25
CA GLY A 404 -9.73 14.72 -5.85
C GLY A 404 -11.09 14.90 -6.54
N GLU A 405 -11.59 16.12 -6.57
CA GLU A 405 -12.86 16.46 -7.20
C GLU A 405 -12.81 16.36 -8.73
N VAL A 406 -11.78 16.92 -9.35
CA VAL A 406 -11.70 17.12 -10.81
C VAL A 406 -11.11 15.91 -11.52
N MET A 407 -9.86 15.55 -11.19
CA MET A 407 -9.11 14.55 -11.96
C MET A 407 -9.46 13.11 -11.60
N ASN A 408 -9.90 12.87 -10.37
CA ASN A 408 -10.26 11.51 -9.95
C ASN A 408 -11.71 11.16 -10.27
N SER A 409 -12.65 12.06 -10.08
CA SER A 409 -14.08 11.75 -10.21
C SER A 409 -14.79 12.59 -11.28
N GLY A 410 -14.68 13.90 -11.21
CA GLY A 410 -15.48 14.82 -12.04
C GLY A 410 -15.24 14.67 -13.53
N PHE A 411 -14.00 14.75 -13.98
CA PHE A 411 -13.67 14.66 -15.40
C PHE A 411 -13.74 13.22 -15.93
N PRO A 412 -13.08 12.20 -15.33
CA PRO A 412 -13.22 10.82 -15.80
C PRO A 412 -14.65 10.28 -15.69
N GLY A 413 -15.42 10.77 -14.71
CA GLY A 413 -16.86 10.43 -14.55
C GLY A 413 -17.79 11.10 -15.53
N GLY A 414 -17.29 12.00 -16.38
CA GLY A 414 -18.10 12.74 -17.36
C GLY A 414 -18.97 13.86 -16.74
N LEU A 415 -18.69 14.27 -15.50
CA LEU A 415 -19.44 15.32 -14.80
C LEU A 415 -18.90 16.74 -15.10
N LEU A 416 -17.67 16.84 -15.52
CA LEU A 416 -17.01 18.11 -15.85
C LEU A 416 -16.55 18.13 -17.31
N PRO A 417 -16.85 19.21 -18.07
CA PRO A 417 -16.22 19.46 -19.36
C PRO A 417 -14.70 19.61 -19.22
N VAL A 418 -13.96 19.25 -20.26
CA VAL A 418 -12.49 19.32 -20.29
C VAL A 418 -11.97 20.71 -19.90
N ASP A 419 -12.50 21.76 -20.54
CA ASP A 419 -12.04 23.12 -20.30
C ASP A 419 -12.25 23.56 -18.84
N ARG A 420 -13.37 23.16 -18.26
CA ARG A 420 -13.67 23.44 -16.85
C ARG A 420 -12.75 22.68 -15.92
N ALA A 421 -12.48 21.41 -16.21
CA ALA A 421 -11.53 20.61 -15.44
C ALA A 421 -10.13 21.22 -15.45
N ILE A 422 -9.62 21.59 -16.63
CA ILE A 422 -8.31 22.25 -16.79
C ILE A 422 -8.28 23.59 -16.05
N GLN A 423 -9.34 24.41 -16.18
CA GLN A 423 -9.42 25.70 -15.50
C GLN A 423 -9.36 25.54 -13.99
N MET A 424 -10.16 24.64 -13.42
CA MET A 424 -10.20 24.40 -11.97
C MET A 424 -8.83 23.93 -11.45
N MET A 425 -8.20 22.97 -12.14
CA MET A 425 -6.87 22.50 -11.78
C MET A 425 -5.82 23.61 -11.86
N ASN A 426 -5.89 24.43 -12.92
CA ASN A 426 -4.93 25.54 -13.07
C ASN A 426 -5.09 26.57 -11.96
N GLN A 427 -6.31 26.96 -11.62
CA GLN A 427 -6.59 27.92 -10.54
C GLN A 427 -6.14 27.41 -9.16
N ALA A 428 -6.30 26.11 -8.90
CA ALA A 428 -5.97 25.54 -7.60
C ALA A 428 -4.47 25.20 -7.44
N CYS A 429 -3.78 24.87 -8.52
CA CYS A 429 -2.44 24.28 -8.45
C CYS A 429 -1.34 25.20 -9.01
N TYR A 430 -1.58 25.98 -10.05
CA TYR A 430 -0.56 26.80 -10.69
C TYR A 430 -0.23 28.04 -9.85
N LYS A 431 1.07 28.28 -9.62
CA LYS A 431 1.55 29.35 -8.73
C LYS A 431 2.29 30.46 -9.49
N GLY A 432 2.46 30.32 -10.81
CA GLY A 432 3.22 31.24 -11.64
C GLY A 432 4.67 30.83 -11.79
#